data_28f1fc148fa11ec45ef811a413e81805
#
_entry.id   28f1fc148fa11ec45ef811a413e81805
#
_cell.length_a   1.000
_cell.length_b   1.000
_cell.length_c   1.000
_cell.angle_alpha   90.00
_cell.angle_beta   90.00
_cell.angle_gamma   90.00
#
_symmetry.space_group_name_H-M   'P 1'
#
loop_
_entity.id
_entity.type
_entity.pdbx_description
1 polymer ?
#
loop_
_entity_poly.entity_id
_entity_poly.type
_entity_poly.pdbx_seq_one_letter_code
_entity_poly.pdbx_strand_id
1 'polypeptide(L)'
;MAVNLKNRSFLKLLDFTPEEIQYLLDLSRDLKRAKKDGTERQAMKGRNIALIFEKTSTRTRCAFEVASHDQGAHVTYLGPSGSQIGIKESMKDTARVLGRMFDGIEYRGFAQKTVEELAEYSGVPVWNGLTNEFHPTQILADFLTMSEHVDKPLSAVRYAYLGDARFNMGNSLLVGGAKMGMDVRIVAPKALQPDPELVATCREIAAQTGARILITDDVDAGVKDCDFVYTDIWVSMGEPAEVWQERISLLMPYQVNASLMQRTGNPACKFMHCLPSYHNLETKAGRDVHDQFGLDGIEVTEDVFESPCSIVFDEAENRMHTIKAVMVATLGD
;
A
#
# COMPACT_ATOMS: atom_id res chain seq x y z
N MET A 1 -10.09 1.69 -26.07
CA MET A 1 -8.69 1.74 -26.63
C MET A 1 -7.84 0.81 -25.78
N ALA A 2 -6.82 0.18 -26.34
CA ALA A 2 -5.89 -0.62 -25.52
C ALA A 2 -5.13 0.28 -24.56
N VAL A 3 -5.01 -0.13 -23.30
CA VAL A 3 -4.23 0.60 -22.28
C VAL A 3 -2.74 0.53 -22.65
N ASN A 4 -2.06 1.67 -22.62
CA ASN A 4 -0.62 1.74 -22.84
C ASN A 4 0.02 2.58 -21.73
N LEU A 5 0.78 1.91 -20.86
CA LEU A 5 1.50 2.52 -19.74
C LEU A 5 3.01 2.62 -19.98
N LYS A 6 3.50 2.30 -21.18
CA LYS A 6 4.92 2.32 -21.50
C LYS A 6 5.56 3.68 -21.17
N ASN A 7 6.67 3.64 -20.45
CA ASN A 7 7.44 4.79 -19.94
C ASN A 7 6.69 5.72 -18.96
N ARG A 8 5.54 5.32 -18.43
CA ARG A 8 4.85 6.08 -17.39
C ARG A 8 5.41 5.74 -16.01
N SER A 9 5.54 6.76 -15.17
CA SER A 9 5.82 6.58 -13.75
C SER A 9 4.55 6.17 -13.00
N PHE A 10 4.72 5.43 -11.89
CA PHE A 10 3.64 4.97 -11.01
C PHE A 10 3.80 5.56 -9.61
N LEU A 11 3.29 6.79 -9.41
CA LEU A 11 3.55 7.60 -8.22
C LEU A 11 2.40 7.60 -7.22
N LYS A 12 1.17 7.66 -7.71
CA LYS A 12 -0.09 7.63 -6.92
C LYS A 12 -1.25 7.20 -7.81
N LEU A 13 -2.29 6.56 -7.25
CA LEU A 13 -3.45 6.10 -8.03
C LEU A 13 -4.31 7.25 -8.58
N LEU A 14 -4.17 8.47 -8.07
CA LEU A 14 -4.81 9.65 -8.65
C LEU A 14 -4.42 9.89 -10.11
N ASP A 15 -3.21 9.49 -10.52
CA ASP A 15 -2.66 9.69 -11.85
C ASP A 15 -3.19 8.67 -12.89
N PHE A 16 -4.00 7.70 -12.45
CA PHE A 16 -4.48 6.58 -13.28
C PHE A 16 -5.99 6.58 -13.41
N THR A 17 -6.48 6.14 -14.56
CA THR A 17 -7.92 5.88 -14.74
C THR A 17 -8.34 4.55 -14.13
N PRO A 18 -9.64 4.34 -13.85
CA PRO A 18 -10.14 3.04 -13.42
C PRO A 18 -9.76 1.88 -14.34
N GLU A 19 -9.78 2.09 -15.66
CA GLU A 19 -9.43 1.10 -16.67
C GLU A 19 -7.93 0.76 -16.63
N GLU A 20 -7.07 1.74 -16.38
CA GLU A 20 -5.63 1.52 -16.22
C GLU A 20 -5.32 0.73 -14.95
N ILE A 21 -6.02 1.02 -13.84
CA ILE A 21 -5.88 0.27 -12.59
C ILE A 21 -6.38 -1.17 -12.80
N GLN A 22 -7.54 -1.36 -13.44
CA GLN A 22 -8.07 -2.68 -13.75
C GLN A 22 -7.11 -3.48 -14.63
N TYR A 23 -6.52 -2.85 -15.66
CA TYR A 23 -5.50 -3.48 -16.50
C TYR A 23 -4.30 -3.98 -15.68
N LEU A 24 -3.79 -3.18 -14.72
CA LEU A 24 -2.70 -3.60 -13.85
C LEU A 24 -3.08 -4.77 -12.95
N LEU A 25 -4.32 -4.82 -12.45
CA LEU A 25 -4.84 -5.94 -11.66
C LEU A 25 -4.97 -7.21 -12.49
N ASP A 26 -5.46 -7.11 -13.73
CA ASP A 26 -5.61 -8.25 -14.64
C ASP A 26 -4.24 -8.80 -15.05
N LEU A 27 -3.28 -7.92 -15.38
CA LEU A 27 -1.90 -8.30 -15.66
C LEU A 27 -1.23 -8.95 -14.45
N SER A 28 -1.50 -8.45 -13.23
CA SER A 28 -0.99 -9.06 -11.99
C SER A 28 -1.47 -10.49 -11.82
N ARG A 29 -2.76 -10.74 -12.07
CA ARG A 29 -3.37 -12.07 -12.00
C ARG A 29 -2.78 -13.02 -13.03
N ASP A 30 -2.55 -12.54 -14.25
CA ASP A 30 -1.95 -13.33 -15.33
C ASP A 30 -0.49 -13.69 -15.03
N LEU A 31 0.32 -12.73 -14.56
CA LEU A 31 1.70 -12.96 -14.16
C LEU A 31 1.81 -13.87 -12.93
N LYS A 32 0.92 -13.73 -11.94
CA LYS A 32 0.82 -14.62 -10.77
C LYS A 32 0.58 -16.05 -11.22
N ARG A 33 -0.39 -16.27 -12.11
CA ARG A 33 -0.72 -17.56 -12.68
C ARG A 33 0.46 -18.13 -13.48
N ALA A 34 1.06 -17.34 -14.39
CA ALA A 34 2.18 -17.76 -15.20
C ALA A 34 3.39 -18.19 -14.35
N LYS A 35 3.69 -17.47 -13.25
CA LYS A 35 4.74 -17.87 -12.29
C LYS A 35 4.41 -19.21 -11.64
N LYS A 36 3.17 -19.40 -11.17
CA LYS A 36 2.73 -20.64 -10.54
C LYS A 36 2.81 -21.85 -11.49
N ASP A 37 2.46 -21.63 -12.77
CA ASP A 37 2.44 -22.65 -13.81
C ASP A 37 3.83 -22.88 -14.44
N GLY A 38 4.86 -22.12 -14.06
CA GLY A 38 6.21 -22.20 -14.65
C GLY A 38 6.28 -21.75 -16.12
N THR A 39 5.32 -20.93 -16.58
CA THR A 39 5.20 -20.44 -17.97
C THR A 39 5.54 -18.97 -18.11
N GLU A 40 6.01 -18.33 -17.05
CA GLU A 40 6.34 -16.92 -17.01
C GLU A 40 7.43 -16.55 -18.01
N ARG A 41 7.21 -15.51 -18.80
CA ARG A 41 8.18 -15.00 -19.77
C ARG A 41 8.86 -13.74 -19.21
N GLN A 42 10.14 -13.60 -19.53
CA GLN A 42 10.96 -12.48 -19.08
C GLN A 42 10.76 -11.27 -20.02
N ALA A 43 9.90 -10.33 -19.64
CA ALA A 43 9.60 -9.12 -20.37
C ALA A 43 10.61 -7.97 -20.14
N MET A 44 11.52 -8.10 -19.15
CA MET A 44 12.50 -7.05 -18.80
C MET A 44 13.94 -7.57 -18.88
N LYS A 45 14.20 -8.52 -19.76
CA LYS A 45 15.53 -9.12 -19.90
C LYS A 45 16.61 -8.08 -20.21
N GLY A 46 17.65 -8.03 -19.36
CA GLY A 46 18.79 -7.13 -19.51
C GLY A 46 18.54 -5.69 -19.04
N ARG A 47 17.35 -5.39 -18.49
CA ARG A 47 17.09 -4.10 -17.86
C ARG A 47 17.78 -3.98 -16.50
N ASN A 48 18.15 -2.76 -16.14
CA ASN A 48 18.77 -2.41 -14.86
C ASN A 48 17.86 -1.49 -14.08
N ILE A 49 17.58 -1.85 -12.82
CA ILE A 49 16.64 -1.14 -11.95
C ILE A 49 17.36 -0.66 -10.71
N ALA A 50 17.21 0.63 -10.37
CA ALA A 50 17.67 1.19 -9.11
C ALA A 50 16.55 1.10 -8.07
N LEU A 51 16.86 0.63 -6.86
CA LEU A 51 15.97 0.66 -5.70
C LEU A 51 16.53 1.64 -4.67
N ILE A 52 15.88 2.80 -4.53
CA ILE A 52 16.28 3.87 -3.59
C ILE A 52 15.42 3.77 -2.32
N PHE A 53 16.07 3.53 -1.19
CA PHE A 53 15.41 3.42 0.10
C PHE A 53 15.96 4.44 1.10
N GLU A 54 15.18 5.47 1.42
CA GLU A 54 15.43 6.34 2.57
C GLU A 54 14.84 5.75 3.86
N LYS A 55 13.76 4.95 3.73
CA LYS A 55 13.16 4.15 4.80
C LYS A 55 13.39 2.66 4.50
N THR A 56 13.93 1.93 5.48
CA THR A 56 14.12 0.48 5.35
C THR A 56 12.81 -0.27 5.14
N SER A 57 12.86 -1.38 4.40
CA SER A 57 11.71 -2.28 4.22
C SER A 57 12.18 -3.64 3.74
N THR A 58 11.75 -4.70 4.43
CA THR A 58 11.98 -6.07 3.99
C THR A 58 11.05 -6.41 2.81
N ARG A 59 9.75 -6.21 2.96
CA ARG A 59 8.73 -6.63 1.97
C ARG A 59 8.84 -5.89 0.64
N THR A 60 8.91 -4.56 0.66
CA THR A 60 9.02 -3.78 -0.58
C THR A 60 10.30 -4.11 -1.34
N ARG A 61 11.43 -4.22 -0.63
CA ARG A 61 12.70 -4.60 -1.22
C ARG A 61 12.61 -5.99 -1.86
N CYS A 62 12.21 -7.01 -1.11
CA CYS A 62 12.08 -8.37 -1.64
C CYS A 62 11.11 -8.45 -2.81
N ALA A 63 9.97 -7.73 -2.76
CA ALA A 63 8.99 -7.74 -3.82
C ALA A 63 9.56 -7.17 -5.14
N PHE A 64 10.26 -6.03 -5.09
CA PHE A 64 10.92 -5.46 -6.29
C PHE A 64 12.09 -6.34 -6.78
N GLU A 65 12.94 -6.84 -5.88
CA GLU A 65 14.06 -7.70 -6.25
C GLU A 65 13.59 -8.98 -6.93
N VAL A 66 12.64 -9.70 -6.31
CA VAL A 66 12.11 -10.96 -6.86
C VAL A 66 11.35 -10.72 -8.17
N ALA A 67 10.48 -9.69 -8.22
CA ALA A 67 9.75 -9.35 -9.43
C ALA A 67 10.69 -9.00 -10.60
N SER A 68 11.76 -8.25 -10.33
CA SER A 68 12.79 -7.91 -11.32
C SER A 68 13.51 -9.15 -11.81
N HIS A 69 13.95 -10.01 -10.90
CA HIS A 69 14.65 -11.25 -11.21
C HIS A 69 13.78 -12.19 -12.07
N ASP A 70 12.52 -12.40 -11.69
CA ASP A 70 11.58 -13.22 -12.44
C ASP A 70 11.46 -12.75 -13.90
N GLN A 71 11.51 -11.42 -14.12
CA GLN A 71 11.37 -10.80 -15.43
C GLN A 71 12.72 -10.60 -16.18
N GLY A 72 13.83 -11.09 -15.62
CA GLY A 72 15.16 -11.05 -16.24
C GLY A 72 15.89 -9.72 -16.13
N ALA A 73 15.46 -8.85 -15.21
CA ALA A 73 16.12 -7.58 -14.90
C ALA A 73 17.16 -7.74 -13.77
N HIS A 74 18.11 -6.79 -13.73
CA HIS A 74 19.11 -6.66 -12.67
C HIS A 74 18.71 -5.54 -11.73
N VAL A 75 19.07 -5.65 -10.45
CA VAL A 75 18.73 -4.70 -9.40
C VAL A 75 19.98 -4.16 -8.73
N THR A 76 20.01 -2.86 -8.46
CA THR A 76 20.97 -2.20 -7.58
C THR A 76 20.23 -1.56 -6.42
N TYR A 77 20.52 -2.03 -5.20
CA TYR A 77 19.92 -1.49 -3.98
C TYR A 77 20.76 -0.33 -3.44
N LEU A 78 20.13 0.82 -3.28
CA LEU A 78 20.68 2.06 -2.71
C LEU A 78 19.95 2.35 -1.38
N GLY A 79 20.50 1.80 -0.28
CA GLY A 79 19.93 1.93 1.06
C GLY A 79 20.22 3.28 1.72
N PRO A 80 19.69 3.48 2.95
CA PRO A 80 19.88 4.72 3.72
C PRO A 80 21.33 5.03 4.08
N SER A 81 22.20 4.01 4.06
CA SER A 81 23.63 4.16 4.26
C SER A 81 24.40 3.83 2.99
N GLY A 82 25.49 4.55 2.73
CA GLY A 82 26.38 4.27 1.59
C GLY A 82 26.03 5.02 0.30
N SER A 83 25.00 5.86 0.30
CA SER A 83 24.70 6.81 -0.79
C SER A 83 24.96 8.26 -0.35
N GLN A 84 25.09 9.17 -1.30
CA GLN A 84 25.23 10.60 -1.05
C GLN A 84 23.92 11.37 -1.32
N ILE A 85 22.85 10.65 -1.61
CA ILE A 85 21.52 11.18 -1.95
C ILE A 85 20.99 12.02 -0.77
N GLY A 86 20.61 13.27 -1.05
CA GLY A 86 20.11 14.19 -0.03
C GLY A 86 21.17 14.75 0.94
N ILE A 87 22.44 14.32 0.85
CA ILE A 87 23.53 14.77 1.72
C ILE A 87 24.49 15.70 0.95
N LYS A 88 25.09 15.21 -0.14
CA LYS A 88 26.02 15.97 -0.99
C LYS A 88 25.50 16.14 -2.41
N GLU A 89 24.41 15.50 -2.74
CA GLU A 89 23.79 15.51 -4.06
C GLU A 89 22.29 15.80 -3.93
N SER A 90 21.78 16.70 -4.78
CA SER A 90 20.35 17.00 -4.82
C SER A 90 19.57 15.82 -5.40
N MET A 91 18.28 15.68 -5.06
CA MET A 91 17.43 14.64 -5.66
C MET A 91 17.34 14.80 -7.18
N LYS A 92 17.33 16.04 -7.68
CA LYS A 92 17.32 16.37 -9.11
C LYS A 92 18.57 15.88 -9.83
N ASP A 93 19.75 16.06 -9.23
CA ASP A 93 21.00 15.60 -9.85
C ASP A 93 21.11 14.08 -9.77
N THR A 94 20.75 13.49 -8.64
CA THR A 94 20.61 12.03 -8.49
C THR A 94 19.69 11.45 -9.59
N ALA A 95 18.52 12.05 -9.80
CA ALA A 95 17.58 11.61 -10.84
C ALA A 95 18.22 11.61 -12.24
N ARG A 96 18.93 12.69 -12.59
CA ARG A 96 19.60 12.81 -13.90
C ARG A 96 20.73 11.81 -14.09
N VAL A 97 21.49 11.52 -13.03
CA VAL A 97 22.57 10.53 -13.06
C VAL A 97 22.01 9.12 -13.20
N LEU A 98 21.08 8.76 -12.31
CA LEU A 98 20.51 7.40 -12.30
C LEU A 98 19.69 7.11 -13.56
N GLY A 99 18.95 8.08 -14.09
CA GLY A 99 18.21 7.93 -15.34
C GLY A 99 19.08 7.72 -16.60
N ARG A 100 20.41 7.94 -16.50
CA ARG A 100 21.39 7.59 -17.55
C ARG A 100 22.04 6.22 -17.37
N MET A 101 21.88 5.62 -16.18
CA MET A 101 22.50 4.35 -15.84
C MET A 101 21.47 3.22 -15.75
N PHE A 102 20.24 3.54 -15.36
CA PHE A 102 19.16 2.59 -15.10
C PHE A 102 18.00 2.80 -16.06
N ASP A 103 17.25 1.72 -16.30
CA ASP A 103 16.05 1.73 -17.16
C ASP A 103 14.78 2.07 -16.37
N GLY A 104 14.81 1.94 -15.05
CA GLY A 104 13.72 2.29 -14.14
C GLY A 104 14.22 2.49 -12.71
N ILE A 105 13.45 3.25 -11.89
CA ILE A 105 13.84 3.61 -10.53
C ILE A 105 12.66 3.36 -9.59
N GLU A 106 12.87 2.59 -8.53
CA GLU A 106 11.96 2.54 -7.39
C GLU A 106 12.44 3.51 -6.32
N TYR A 107 11.50 4.17 -5.67
CA TYR A 107 11.77 5.03 -4.53
C TYR A 107 10.85 4.71 -3.37
N ARG A 108 11.45 4.53 -2.18
CA ARG A 108 10.76 4.42 -0.90
C ARG A 108 11.36 5.41 0.10
N GLY A 109 10.58 6.40 0.50
CA GLY A 109 11.10 7.46 1.35
C GLY A 109 10.02 8.23 2.12
N PHE A 110 10.22 9.54 2.23
CA PHE A 110 9.38 10.39 3.06
C PHE A 110 8.37 11.18 2.23
N ALA A 111 8.77 12.22 1.53
CA ALA A 111 7.85 13.15 0.88
C ALA A 111 7.45 12.68 -0.53
N GLN A 112 6.18 12.81 -0.88
CA GLN A 112 5.66 12.56 -2.23
C GLN A 112 6.37 13.45 -3.26
N LYS A 113 6.66 14.70 -2.90
CA LYS A 113 7.39 15.63 -3.76
C LYS A 113 8.75 15.09 -4.22
N THR A 114 9.43 14.31 -3.39
CA THR A 114 10.74 13.71 -3.72
C THR A 114 10.63 12.69 -4.84
N VAL A 115 9.65 11.80 -4.79
CA VAL A 115 9.44 10.81 -5.85
C VAL A 115 8.91 11.45 -7.13
N GLU A 116 8.14 12.53 -7.03
CA GLU A 116 7.69 13.33 -8.18
C GLU A 116 8.87 14.05 -8.84
N GLU A 117 9.82 14.60 -8.08
CA GLU A 117 11.05 15.20 -8.60
C GLU A 117 11.95 14.14 -9.29
N LEU A 118 12.09 12.94 -8.72
CA LEU A 118 12.76 11.82 -9.39
C LEU A 118 12.12 11.51 -10.74
N ALA A 119 10.80 11.42 -10.81
CA ALA A 119 10.07 11.13 -12.05
C ALA A 119 10.23 12.23 -13.09
N GLU A 120 10.23 13.50 -12.66
CA GLU A 120 10.38 14.65 -13.56
C GLU A 120 11.75 14.71 -14.24
N TYR A 121 12.83 14.36 -13.50
CA TYR A 121 14.20 14.59 -13.99
C TYR A 121 14.96 13.34 -14.43
N SER A 122 14.47 12.13 -14.13
CA SER A 122 15.19 10.90 -14.48
C SER A 122 15.11 10.53 -15.96
N GLY A 123 14.01 10.82 -16.63
CA GLY A 123 13.75 10.40 -18.02
C GLY A 123 13.43 8.91 -18.17
N VAL A 124 13.26 8.17 -17.07
CA VAL A 124 12.86 6.76 -17.02
C VAL A 124 11.66 6.58 -16.09
N PRO A 125 10.90 5.46 -16.18
CA PRO A 125 9.82 5.19 -15.25
C PRO A 125 10.29 5.18 -13.79
N VAL A 126 9.54 5.86 -12.93
CA VAL A 126 9.75 5.87 -11.48
C VAL A 126 8.54 5.24 -10.80
N TRP A 127 8.78 4.34 -9.84
CA TRP A 127 7.74 3.64 -9.09
C TRP A 127 7.82 4.01 -7.61
N ASN A 128 6.70 4.46 -7.07
CA ASN A 128 6.55 4.80 -5.66
C ASN A 128 6.36 3.54 -4.81
N GLY A 129 7.42 3.10 -4.14
CA GLY A 129 7.38 1.99 -3.18
C GLY A 129 6.69 2.36 -1.87
N LEU A 130 6.75 3.62 -1.45
CA LEU A 130 6.01 4.26 -0.36
C LEU A 130 6.53 5.69 -0.16
N THR A 131 5.60 6.62 0.07
CA THR A 131 5.86 7.94 0.67
C THR A 131 5.00 8.13 1.92
N ASN A 132 5.10 9.28 2.60
CA ASN A 132 4.20 9.60 3.72
C ASN A 132 2.75 9.77 3.24
N GLU A 133 2.57 10.25 2.01
CA GLU A 133 1.27 10.59 1.45
C GLU A 133 0.61 9.42 0.73
N PHE A 134 1.39 8.56 0.02
CA PHE A 134 0.82 7.49 -0.79
C PHE A 134 1.65 6.20 -0.79
N HIS A 135 0.93 5.07 -0.93
CA HIS A 135 1.50 3.73 -1.10
C HIS A 135 0.78 2.96 -2.23
N PRO A 136 0.87 3.42 -3.49
CA PRO A 136 0.03 2.90 -4.58
C PRO A 136 0.26 1.41 -4.88
N THR A 137 1.48 0.91 -4.70
CA THR A 137 1.80 -0.52 -4.92
C THR A 137 1.14 -1.43 -3.88
N GLN A 138 0.88 -0.94 -2.66
CA GLN A 138 0.12 -1.68 -1.66
C GLN A 138 -1.34 -1.82 -2.10
N ILE A 139 -1.97 -0.74 -2.55
CA ILE A 139 -3.38 -0.76 -2.90
C ILE A 139 -3.70 -1.70 -4.07
N LEU A 140 -2.79 -1.81 -5.04
CA LEU A 140 -2.95 -2.84 -6.08
C LEU A 140 -2.94 -4.25 -5.49
N ALA A 141 -2.05 -4.52 -4.53
CA ALA A 141 -2.01 -5.82 -3.85
C ALA A 141 -3.27 -6.08 -3.03
N ASP A 142 -3.75 -5.07 -2.31
CA ASP A 142 -4.97 -5.15 -1.52
C ASP A 142 -6.17 -5.49 -2.42
N PHE A 143 -6.33 -4.81 -3.54
CA PHE A 143 -7.44 -5.05 -4.47
C PHE A 143 -7.33 -6.38 -5.20
N LEU A 144 -6.12 -6.82 -5.56
CA LEU A 144 -5.92 -8.17 -6.09
C LEU A 144 -6.34 -9.20 -5.05
N THR A 145 -5.91 -9.05 -3.79
CA THR A 145 -6.25 -9.94 -2.69
C THR A 145 -7.75 -9.93 -2.41
N MET A 146 -8.37 -8.75 -2.33
CA MET A 146 -9.83 -8.66 -2.18
C MET A 146 -10.55 -9.43 -3.30
N SER A 147 -10.11 -9.28 -4.56
CA SER A 147 -10.72 -9.97 -5.69
C SER A 147 -10.54 -11.50 -5.69
N GLU A 148 -9.53 -12.00 -4.98
CA GLU A 148 -9.27 -13.43 -4.80
C GLU A 148 -10.11 -14.07 -3.67
N HIS A 149 -10.62 -13.24 -2.74
CA HIS A 149 -11.34 -13.69 -1.55
C HIS A 149 -12.86 -13.42 -1.57
N VAL A 150 -13.38 -12.80 -2.63
CA VAL A 150 -14.83 -12.61 -2.81
C VAL A 150 -15.25 -12.96 -4.25
N ASP A 151 -16.47 -13.50 -4.39
CA ASP A 151 -17.07 -13.81 -5.69
C ASP A 151 -17.99 -12.67 -6.14
N LYS A 152 -17.42 -11.46 -6.29
CA LYS A 152 -18.10 -10.27 -6.78
C LYS A 152 -17.10 -9.24 -7.32
N PRO A 153 -17.53 -8.33 -8.24
CA PRO A 153 -16.63 -7.31 -8.75
C PRO A 153 -16.19 -6.32 -7.65
N LEU A 154 -15.01 -5.71 -7.80
CA LEU A 154 -14.49 -4.73 -6.84
C LEU A 154 -15.48 -3.59 -6.56
N SER A 155 -16.24 -3.14 -7.56
CA SER A 155 -17.28 -2.10 -7.39
C SER A 155 -18.42 -2.50 -6.44
N ALA A 156 -18.57 -3.80 -6.12
CA ALA A 156 -19.54 -4.29 -5.12
C ALA A 156 -18.89 -4.59 -3.77
N VAL A 157 -17.58 -4.44 -3.64
CA VAL A 157 -16.85 -4.68 -2.39
C VAL A 157 -17.01 -3.49 -1.46
N ARG A 158 -17.18 -3.81 -0.17
CA ARG A 158 -17.23 -2.85 0.91
C ARG A 158 -16.09 -3.14 1.90
N TYR A 159 -15.28 -2.14 2.19
CA TYR A 159 -14.22 -2.27 3.17
C TYR A 159 -14.12 -1.07 4.10
N ALA A 160 -13.65 -1.32 5.31
CA ALA A 160 -13.37 -0.29 6.30
C ALA A 160 -11.89 -0.27 6.65
N TYR A 161 -11.27 0.91 6.60
CA TYR A 161 -9.96 1.16 7.18
C TYR A 161 -10.13 1.81 8.55
N LEU A 162 -9.52 1.21 9.58
CA LEU A 162 -9.56 1.72 10.95
C LEU A 162 -8.17 2.13 11.42
N GLY A 163 -8.04 3.34 11.96
CA GLY A 163 -6.76 3.82 12.51
C GLY A 163 -6.45 5.28 12.17
N ASP A 164 -5.16 5.62 12.08
CA ASP A 164 -4.70 6.93 11.65
C ASP A 164 -4.78 7.04 10.12
N ALA A 165 -5.76 7.78 9.64
CA ALA A 165 -6.05 7.88 8.21
C ALA A 165 -5.41 9.11 7.51
N ARG A 166 -4.54 9.85 8.21
CA ARG A 166 -3.88 11.06 7.67
C ARG A 166 -2.73 10.74 6.73
N PHE A 167 -2.22 9.50 6.75
CA PHE A 167 -1.01 9.06 6.04
C PHE A 167 -1.32 8.14 4.87
N ASN A 168 -0.27 7.57 4.31
CA ASN A 168 -0.28 6.86 3.03
C ASN A 168 -1.34 5.77 2.89
N MET A 169 -1.60 4.93 3.92
CA MET A 169 -2.59 3.86 3.79
C MET A 169 -4.01 4.40 3.76
N GLY A 170 -4.40 5.29 4.69
CA GLY A 170 -5.71 5.92 4.68
C GLY A 170 -5.98 6.68 3.38
N ASN A 171 -4.99 7.49 2.94
CA ASN A 171 -5.08 8.25 1.70
C ASN A 171 -5.19 7.34 0.47
N SER A 172 -4.34 6.31 0.37
CA SER A 172 -4.28 5.46 -0.82
C SER A 172 -5.48 4.53 -0.93
N LEU A 173 -5.98 3.99 0.19
CA LEU A 173 -7.23 3.22 0.22
C LEU A 173 -8.41 4.10 -0.19
N LEU A 174 -8.52 5.31 0.34
CA LEU A 174 -9.58 6.26 -0.04
C LEU A 174 -9.56 6.55 -1.54
N VAL A 175 -8.39 6.88 -2.10
CA VAL A 175 -8.23 7.15 -3.54
C VAL A 175 -8.55 5.91 -4.38
N GLY A 176 -7.98 4.77 -4.02
CA GLY A 176 -8.18 3.52 -4.76
C GLY A 176 -9.64 3.10 -4.78
N GLY A 177 -10.32 3.12 -3.63
CA GLY A 177 -11.75 2.80 -3.53
C GLY A 177 -12.63 3.75 -4.34
N ALA A 178 -12.33 5.05 -4.31
CA ALA A 178 -13.00 6.04 -5.14
C ALA A 178 -12.84 5.75 -6.64
N LYS A 179 -11.61 5.43 -7.09
CA LYS A 179 -11.31 5.09 -8.49
C LYS A 179 -12.02 3.81 -8.96
N MET A 180 -12.08 2.78 -8.12
CA MET A 180 -12.63 1.47 -8.48
C MET A 180 -14.14 1.32 -8.20
N GLY A 181 -14.83 2.40 -7.85
CA GLY A 181 -16.28 2.39 -7.63
C GLY A 181 -16.72 1.62 -6.37
N MET A 182 -15.84 1.45 -5.38
CA MET A 182 -16.07 0.63 -4.18
C MET A 182 -16.85 1.38 -3.09
N ASP A 183 -17.36 0.66 -2.08
CA ASP A 183 -17.86 1.26 -0.83
C ASP A 183 -16.70 1.32 0.16
N VAL A 184 -16.02 2.48 0.19
CA VAL A 184 -14.86 2.73 1.04
C VAL A 184 -15.23 3.52 2.28
N ARG A 185 -14.80 3.03 3.43
CA ARG A 185 -15.09 3.62 4.72
C ARG A 185 -13.81 3.87 5.49
N ILE A 186 -13.58 5.12 5.84
CA ILE A 186 -12.48 5.54 6.70
C ILE A 186 -13.05 5.78 8.09
N VAL A 187 -12.61 4.96 9.03
CA VAL A 187 -13.11 4.92 10.41
C VAL A 187 -11.98 5.37 11.33
N ALA A 188 -12.00 6.65 11.69
CA ALA A 188 -10.91 7.28 12.43
C ALA A 188 -11.43 8.37 13.36
N PRO A 189 -10.75 8.61 14.50
CA PRO A 189 -11.01 9.79 15.33
C PRO A 189 -10.94 11.06 14.47
N LYS A 190 -11.76 12.06 14.75
CA LYS A 190 -11.82 13.31 13.95
C LYS A 190 -10.46 13.96 13.71
N ALA A 191 -9.58 13.90 14.71
CA ALA A 191 -8.22 14.45 14.61
C ALA A 191 -7.28 13.64 13.69
N LEU A 192 -7.65 12.41 13.34
CA LEU A 192 -6.84 11.48 12.54
C LEU A 192 -7.52 11.10 11.20
N GLN A 193 -8.53 11.85 10.79
CA GLN A 193 -9.19 11.69 9.48
C GLN A 193 -8.32 12.24 8.34
N PRO A 194 -8.54 11.80 7.10
CA PRO A 194 -7.80 12.28 5.93
C PRO A 194 -7.97 13.78 5.71
N ASP A 195 -7.04 14.36 4.97
CA ASP A 195 -7.10 15.75 4.54
C ASP A 195 -8.42 16.06 3.81
N PRO A 196 -9.15 17.15 4.19
CA PRO A 196 -10.43 17.51 3.57
C PRO A 196 -10.34 17.76 2.06
N GLU A 197 -9.22 18.25 1.54
CA GLU A 197 -9.03 18.49 0.09
C GLU A 197 -8.92 17.16 -0.66
N LEU A 198 -8.21 16.18 -0.09
CA LEU A 198 -8.15 14.84 -0.65
C LEU A 198 -9.53 14.16 -0.62
N VAL A 199 -10.28 14.31 0.47
CA VAL A 199 -11.66 13.78 0.57
C VAL A 199 -12.57 14.41 -0.48
N ALA A 200 -12.47 15.73 -0.71
CA ALA A 200 -13.25 16.42 -1.74
C ALA A 200 -12.93 15.88 -3.14
N THR A 201 -11.64 15.75 -3.47
CA THR A 201 -11.17 15.15 -4.72
C THR A 201 -11.71 13.72 -4.91
N CYS A 202 -11.64 12.89 -3.87
CA CYS A 202 -12.17 11.52 -3.93
C CYS A 202 -13.70 11.47 -4.11
N ARG A 203 -14.44 12.42 -3.54
CA ARG A 203 -15.90 12.53 -3.76
C ARG A 203 -16.25 12.94 -5.19
N GLU A 204 -15.46 13.80 -5.83
CA GLU A 204 -15.62 14.13 -7.25
C GLU A 204 -15.38 12.88 -8.14
N ILE A 205 -14.35 12.10 -7.83
CA ILE A 205 -14.08 10.82 -8.50
C ILE A 205 -15.25 9.85 -8.27
N ALA A 206 -15.72 9.72 -7.03
CA ALA A 206 -16.82 8.84 -6.66
C ALA A 206 -18.13 9.18 -7.40
N ALA A 207 -18.39 10.45 -7.66
CA ALA A 207 -19.55 10.88 -8.47
C ALA A 207 -19.50 10.34 -9.91
N GLN A 208 -18.31 10.07 -10.45
CA GLN A 208 -18.10 9.53 -11.79
C GLN A 208 -18.10 8.00 -11.82
N THR A 209 -17.52 7.37 -10.79
CA THR A 209 -17.30 5.91 -10.72
C THR A 209 -18.43 5.16 -10.04
N GLY A 210 -19.31 5.85 -9.31
CA GLY A 210 -20.35 5.26 -8.48
C GLY A 210 -19.87 4.77 -7.12
N ALA A 211 -18.64 5.10 -6.70
CA ALA A 211 -18.12 4.75 -5.39
C ALA A 211 -18.93 5.40 -4.26
N ARG A 212 -18.93 4.75 -3.10
CA ARG A 212 -19.48 5.29 -1.86
C ARG A 212 -18.35 5.61 -0.90
N ILE A 213 -18.34 6.80 -0.32
CA ILE A 213 -17.33 7.24 0.63
C ILE A 213 -17.99 7.61 1.94
N LEU A 214 -17.63 6.89 3.01
CA LEU A 214 -18.00 7.21 4.39
C LEU A 214 -16.73 7.57 5.17
N ILE A 215 -16.68 8.77 5.74
CA ILE A 215 -15.65 9.18 6.71
C ILE A 215 -16.37 9.36 8.04
N THR A 216 -15.98 8.58 9.06
CA THR A 216 -16.70 8.58 10.34
C THR A 216 -15.78 8.27 11.52
N ASP A 217 -16.15 8.72 12.71
CA ASP A 217 -15.60 8.30 13.99
C ASP A 217 -16.47 7.23 14.69
N ASP A 218 -17.62 6.90 14.12
CA ASP A 218 -18.51 5.83 14.59
C ASP A 218 -18.07 4.47 14.00
N VAL A 219 -17.48 3.63 14.86
CA VAL A 219 -16.97 2.32 14.47
C VAL A 219 -18.10 1.39 14.00
N ASP A 220 -19.28 1.39 14.66
CA ASP A 220 -20.40 0.52 14.28
C ASP A 220 -20.94 0.85 12.89
N ALA A 221 -21.15 2.13 12.62
CA ALA A 221 -21.56 2.59 11.29
C ALA A 221 -20.51 2.28 10.23
N GLY A 222 -19.24 2.41 10.60
CA GLY A 222 -18.11 2.19 9.70
C GLY A 222 -17.94 0.74 9.26
N VAL A 223 -17.99 -0.22 10.19
CA VAL A 223 -17.69 -1.62 9.88
C VAL A 223 -18.90 -2.44 9.43
N LYS A 224 -20.11 -1.91 9.56
CA LYS A 224 -21.35 -2.65 9.27
C LYS A 224 -21.38 -3.22 7.85
N ASP A 225 -21.63 -4.53 7.74
CA ASP A 225 -21.73 -5.30 6.50
C ASP A 225 -20.46 -5.21 5.61
N CYS A 226 -19.28 -4.91 6.16
CA CYS A 226 -18.04 -4.90 5.41
C CYS A 226 -17.62 -6.32 5.01
N ASP A 227 -17.01 -6.42 3.81
CA ASP A 227 -16.35 -7.63 3.33
C ASP A 227 -14.93 -7.73 3.89
N PHE A 228 -14.30 -6.56 4.10
CA PHE A 228 -12.94 -6.47 4.62
C PHE A 228 -12.84 -5.38 5.68
N VAL A 229 -12.09 -5.69 6.74
CA VAL A 229 -11.62 -4.76 7.77
C VAL A 229 -10.12 -4.65 7.63
N TYR A 230 -9.63 -3.42 7.49
CA TYR A 230 -8.23 -3.10 7.28
C TYR A 230 -7.71 -2.20 8.39
N THR A 231 -6.49 -2.44 8.89
CA THR A 231 -5.79 -1.51 9.78
C THR A 231 -4.30 -1.43 9.45
N ASP A 232 -3.61 -0.47 10.04
CA ASP A 232 -2.16 -0.27 9.95
C ASP A 232 -1.63 0.11 11.33
N ILE A 233 -0.31 0.08 11.50
CA ILE A 233 0.34 0.48 12.76
C ILE A 233 -0.06 1.89 13.17
N TRP A 234 -0.27 2.10 14.48
CA TRP A 234 -0.72 3.39 15.00
C TRP A 234 0.35 4.47 15.06
N VAL A 235 1.62 4.07 15.08
CA VAL A 235 2.77 4.98 15.04
C VAL A 235 3.63 4.61 13.85
N SER A 236 3.71 5.52 12.90
CA SER A 236 4.45 5.29 11.65
C SER A 236 5.96 5.32 11.87
N MET A 237 6.69 4.63 10.99
CA MET A 237 8.15 4.68 10.99
C MET A 237 8.63 6.13 10.83
N GLY A 238 9.43 6.59 11.81
CA GLY A 238 10.01 7.93 11.85
C GLY A 238 9.25 8.92 12.74
N GLU A 239 8.11 8.53 13.34
CA GLU A 239 7.48 9.32 14.39
C GLU A 239 8.21 9.13 15.73
N PRO A 240 8.25 10.18 16.60
CA PRO A 240 8.87 10.08 17.93
C PRO A 240 8.14 9.08 18.84
N ALA A 241 8.89 8.44 19.74
CA ALA A 241 8.30 7.47 20.68
C ALA A 241 7.27 8.09 21.65
N GLU A 242 7.36 9.39 21.89
CA GLU A 242 6.48 10.14 22.78
C GLU A 242 5.03 10.21 22.29
N VAL A 243 4.79 9.99 20.98
CA VAL A 243 3.43 10.01 20.43
C VAL A 243 2.60 8.78 20.80
N TRP A 244 3.21 7.69 21.30
CA TRP A 244 2.49 6.46 21.63
C TRP A 244 1.35 6.67 22.63
N GLN A 245 1.57 7.44 23.70
CA GLN A 245 0.53 7.72 24.70
C GLN A 245 -0.71 8.34 24.08
N GLU A 246 -0.53 9.33 23.23
CA GLU A 246 -1.63 10.01 22.55
C GLU A 246 -2.32 9.07 21.56
N ARG A 247 -1.55 8.34 20.73
CA ARG A 247 -2.09 7.40 19.74
C ARG A 247 -2.91 6.30 20.37
N ILE A 248 -2.39 5.65 21.42
CA ILE A 248 -3.11 4.61 22.16
C ILE A 248 -4.41 5.18 22.72
N SER A 249 -4.36 6.35 23.35
CA SER A 249 -5.55 7.00 23.92
C SER A 249 -6.65 7.24 22.89
N LEU A 250 -6.27 7.67 21.68
CA LEU A 250 -7.20 7.98 20.59
C LEU A 250 -7.68 6.73 19.84
N LEU A 251 -6.80 5.74 19.65
CA LEU A 251 -7.03 4.63 18.72
C LEU A 251 -7.50 3.32 19.37
N MET A 252 -7.41 3.18 20.69
CA MET A 252 -7.93 1.98 21.38
C MET A 252 -9.38 1.61 21.01
N PRO A 253 -10.33 2.55 20.83
CA PRO A 253 -11.69 2.20 20.36
C PRO A 253 -11.73 1.62 18.94
N TYR A 254 -10.66 1.76 18.17
CA TYR A 254 -10.54 1.34 16.77
C TYR A 254 -9.66 0.09 16.61
N GLN A 255 -9.18 -0.51 17.72
CA GLN A 255 -8.41 -1.75 17.67
C GLN A 255 -9.25 -2.86 17.02
N VAL A 256 -8.66 -3.56 16.06
CA VAL A 256 -9.33 -4.71 15.43
C VAL A 256 -9.16 -5.93 16.33
N ASN A 257 -10.26 -6.35 16.93
CA ASN A 257 -10.35 -7.50 17.82
C ASN A 257 -11.60 -8.34 17.47
N ALA A 258 -11.76 -9.49 18.09
CA ALA A 258 -12.89 -10.39 17.80
C ALA A 258 -14.26 -9.71 17.95
N SER A 259 -14.43 -8.83 18.93
CA SER A 259 -15.67 -8.07 19.12
C SER A 259 -15.94 -7.12 17.96
N LEU A 260 -14.92 -6.41 17.47
CA LEU A 260 -15.05 -5.53 16.30
C LEU A 260 -15.39 -6.34 15.04
N MET A 261 -14.74 -7.47 14.81
CA MET A 261 -15.05 -8.36 13.69
C MET A 261 -16.51 -8.85 13.73
N GLN A 262 -17.03 -9.19 14.90
CA GLN A 262 -18.45 -9.55 15.08
C GLN A 262 -19.42 -8.39 14.77
N ARG A 263 -19.03 -7.14 15.09
CA ARG A 263 -19.83 -5.93 14.82
C ARG A 263 -20.01 -5.64 13.32
N THR A 264 -19.21 -6.24 12.46
CA THR A 264 -19.45 -6.17 10.99
C THR A 264 -20.78 -6.81 10.60
N GLY A 265 -21.29 -7.80 11.38
CA GLY A 265 -22.47 -8.58 11.04
C GLY A 265 -22.25 -9.53 9.86
N ASN A 266 -21.05 -9.58 9.28
CA ASN A 266 -20.69 -10.44 8.16
C ASN A 266 -19.70 -11.53 8.62
N PRO A 267 -20.13 -12.79 8.77
CA PRO A 267 -19.26 -13.87 9.22
C PRO A 267 -18.17 -14.24 8.21
N ALA A 268 -18.28 -13.78 6.94
CA ALA A 268 -17.28 -13.98 5.91
C ALA A 268 -16.28 -12.81 5.82
N CYS A 269 -16.43 -11.78 6.66
CA CYS A 269 -15.53 -10.63 6.68
C CYS A 269 -14.09 -11.06 6.90
N LYS A 270 -13.17 -10.53 6.09
CA LYS A 270 -11.74 -10.80 6.18
C LYS A 270 -10.99 -9.65 6.83
N PHE A 271 -9.89 -9.98 7.51
CA PHE A 271 -8.95 -9.03 8.10
C PHE A 271 -7.75 -8.85 7.18
N MET A 272 -7.34 -7.58 6.97
CA MET A 272 -6.21 -7.17 6.14
C MET A 272 -5.28 -6.21 6.89
N HIS A 273 -3.99 -6.24 6.54
CA HIS A 273 -2.97 -5.37 7.11
C HIS A 273 -1.72 -5.37 6.22
N CYS A 274 -1.19 -4.20 5.87
CA CYS A 274 -0.02 -4.06 4.99
C CYS A 274 1.29 -4.60 5.59
N LEU A 275 1.32 -4.92 6.89
CA LEU A 275 2.50 -5.34 7.66
C LEU A 275 3.65 -4.30 7.65
N PRO A 276 4.45 -4.21 8.72
CA PRO A 276 4.44 -5.06 9.92
C PRO A 276 3.24 -4.79 10.81
N SER A 277 2.88 -5.74 11.69
CA SER A 277 1.83 -5.60 12.68
C SER A 277 2.37 -5.85 14.09
N TYR A 278 1.81 -5.16 15.09
CA TYR A 278 2.15 -5.33 16.48
C TYR A 278 1.02 -6.07 17.23
N HIS A 279 0.75 -7.31 16.81
CA HIS A 279 -0.34 -8.14 17.31
C HIS A 279 0.03 -8.98 18.53
N ASN A 280 1.34 -9.04 18.89
CA ASN A 280 1.85 -9.83 20.03
C ASN A 280 3.17 -9.29 20.59
N LEU A 281 3.80 -10.01 21.52
CA LEU A 281 5.04 -9.63 22.22
C LEU A 281 6.32 -10.18 21.55
N GLU A 282 6.25 -10.75 20.37
CA GLU A 282 7.44 -11.33 19.72
C GLU A 282 8.40 -10.27 19.18
N THR A 283 7.91 -9.06 18.88
CA THR A 283 8.72 -7.95 18.42
C THR A 283 9.25 -7.09 19.59
N LYS A 284 10.36 -6.39 19.36
CA LYS A 284 10.85 -5.42 20.36
C LYS A 284 9.81 -4.32 20.63
N ALA A 285 9.21 -3.78 19.56
CA ALA A 285 8.21 -2.70 19.71
C ALA A 285 6.97 -3.17 20.48
N GLY A 286 6.47 -4.40 20.21
CA GLY A 286 5.36 -4.98 20.97
C GLY A 286 5.68 -5.08 22.46
N ARG A 287 6.88 -5.58 22.81
CA ARG A 287 7.32 -5.64 24.23
C ARG A 287 7.48 -4.25 24.88
N ASP A 288 8.10 -3.30 24.17
CA ASP A 288 8.26 -1.94 24.69
C ASP A 288 6.90 -1.28 25.00
N VAL A 289 5.88 -1.50 24.15
CA VAL A 289 4.52 -0.99 24.36
C VAL A 289 3.81 -1.75 25.48
N HIS A 290 3.98 -3.08 25.57
CA HIS A 290 3.45 -3.87 26.68
C HIS A 290 4.01 -3.40 28.01
N ASP A 291 5.33 -3.25 28.12
CA ASP A 291 6.00 -2.82 29.37
C ASP A 291 5.56 -1.42 29.82
N GLN A 292 5.23 -0.56 28.87
CA GLN A 292 4.86 0.83 29.16
C GLN A 292 3.33 1.02 29.32
N PHE A 293 2.52 0.28 28.58
CA PHE A 293 1.07 0.52 28.48
C PHE A 293 0.21 -0.72 28.83
N GLY A 294 0.81 -1.89 29.02
CA GLY A 294 0.09 -3.13 29.38
C GLY A 294 -0.73 -3.73 28.22
N LEU A 295 -0.38 -3.46 26.96
CA LEU A 295 -1.08 -3.96 25.78
C LEU A 295 -0.33 -5.12 25.15
N ASP A 296 -1.01 -6.29 24.98
CA ASP A 296 -0.46 -7.48 24.32
C ASP A 296 -0.52 -7.41 22.80
N GLY A 297 -1.51 -6.69 22.25
CA GLY A 297 -1.66 -6.34 20.85
C GLY A 297 -2.04 -4.86 20.71
N ILE A 298 -1.58 -4.19 19.65
CA ILE A 298 -1.73 -2.74 19.51
C ILE A 298 -2.91 -2.45 18.57
N GLU A 299 -2.71 -2.44 17.26
CA GLU A 299 -3.74 -2.12 16.27
C GLU A 299 -4.67 -3.31 15.99
N VAL A 300 -4.21 -4.52 16.25
CA VAL A 300 -4.97 -5.76 16.11
C VAL A 300 -4.58 -6.74 17.22
N THR A 301 -5.51 -7.57 17.66
CA THR A 301 -5.26 -8.64 18.64
C THR A 301 -4.78 -9.92 17.96
N GLU A 302 -3.99 -10.72 18.68
CA GLU A 302 -3.40 -11.98 18.20
C GLU A 302 -4.46 -12.97 17.69
N ASP A 303 -5.59 -13.09 18.40
CA ASP A 303 -6.69 -13.99 18.04
C ASP A 303 -7.35 -13.64 16.70
N VAL A 304 -7.34 -12.37 16.28
CA VAL A 304 -7.80 -11.97 14.95
C VAL A 304 -6.69 -12.17 13.92
N PHE A 305 -5.46 -11.76 14.25
CA PHE A 305 -4.33 -11.83 13.32
C PHE A 305 -4.02 -13.26 12.89
N GLU A 306 -4.08 -14.23 13.81
CA GLU A 306 -3.83 -15.66 13.55
C GLU A 306 -5.09 -16.46 13.16
N SER A 307 -6.25 -15.80 13.04
CA SER A 307 -7.49 -16.47 12.70
C SER A 307 -7.61 -16.81 11.20
N PRO A 308 -8.52 -17.73 10.81
CA PRO A 308 -8.82 -18.00 9.41
C PRO A 308 -9.45 -16.82 8.64
N CYS A 309 -9.87 -15.75 9.32
CA CYS A 309 -10.34 -14.55 8.65
C CYS A 309 -9.19 -13.63 8.21
N SER A 310 -7.98 -13.79 8.75
CA SER A 310 -6.80 -13.03 8.37
C SER A 310 -6.24 -13.51 7.02
N ILE A 311 -6.04 -12.57 6.11
CA ILE A 311 -5.49 -12.81 4.77
C ILE A 311 -4.23 -11.96 4.50
N VAL A 312 -3.57 -11.54 5.57
CA VAL A 312 -2.42 -10.61 5.53
C VAL A 312 -1.21 -11.19 4.77
N PHE A 313 -1.04 -12.52 4.75
CA PHE A 313 0.08 -13.15 4.05
C PHE A 313 -0.21 -13.31 2.56
N ASP A 314 -1.47 -13.55 2.15
CA ASP A 314 -1.89 -13.51 0.75
C ASP A 314 -1.72 -12.10 0.18
N GLU A 315 -2.08 -11.09 0.98
CA GLU A 315 -1.87 -9.68 0.68
C GLU A 315 -0.39 -9.35 0.50
N ALA A 316 0.47 -9.82 1.41
CA ALA A 316 1.91 -9.61 1.33
C ALA A 316 2.54 -10.30 0.10
N GLU A 317 2.10 -11.50 -0.27
CA GLU A 317 2.51 -12.19 -1.50
C GLU A 317 2.12 -11.39 -2.73
N ASN A 318 0.89 -10.90 -2.79
CA ASN A 318 0.35 -10.14 -3.91
C ASN A 318 1.12 -8.84 -4.20
N ARG A 319 1.85 -8.28 -3.22
CA ARG A 319 2.78 -7.17 -3.43
C ARG A 319 3.80 -7.45 -4.53
N MET A 320 4.38 -8.65 -4.55
CA MET A 320 5.35 -9.04 -5.58
C MET A 320 4.69 -9.11 -6.96
N HIS A 321 3.49 -9.66 -7.06
CA HIS A 321 2.79 -9.83 -8.34
C HIS A 321 2.33 -8.50 -8.93
N THR A 322 1.79 -7.59 -8.10
CA THR A 322 1.33 -6.29 -8.56
C THR A 322 2.48 -5.34 -8.90
N ILE A 323 3.56 -5.35 -8.11
CA ILE A 323 4.80 -4.62 -8.44
C ILE A 323 5.37 -5.12 -9.79
N LYS A 324 5.40 -6.45 -10.00
CA LYS A 324 5.82 -7.04 -11.26
C LYS A 324 4.97 -6.51 -12.43
N ALA A 325 3.65 -6.50 -12.28
CA ALA A 325 2.75 -5.99 -13.31
C ALA A 325 2.99 -4.51 -13.63
N VAL A 326 3.20 -3.67 -12.61
CA VAL A 326 3.54 -2.26 -12.81
C VAL A 326 4.84 -2.11 -13.60
N MET A 327 5.90 -2.84 -13.23
CA MET A 327 7.18 -2.80 -13.93
C MET A 327 7.07 -3.30 -15.36
N VAL A 328 6.38 -4.43 -15.60
CA VAL A 328 6.17 -4.98 -16.95
C VAL A 328 5.34 -4.03 -17.79
N ALA A 329 4.26 -3.46 -17.28
CA ALA A 329 3.40 -2.54 -18.02
C ALA A 329 4.11 -1.24 -18.43
N THR A 330 5.07 -0.77 -17.62
CA THR A 330 5.75 0.51 -17.83
C THR A 330 7.11 0.39 -18.49
N LEU A 331 7.81 -0.74 -18.31
CA LEU A 331 9.18 -0.96 -18.80
C LEU A 331 9.32 -2.19 -19.70
N GLY A 332 8.47 -3.21 -19.57
CA GLY A 332 8.53 -4.47 -20.31
C GLY A 332 8.41 -4.31 -21.83
N ASP A 333 8.99 -5.22 -22.60
CA ASP A 333 8.90 -5.28 -24.08
C ASP A 333 7.69 -6.09 -24.54
#